data_adec05721911dc0faa12cac4b2560c8b
#
_entry.id   adec05721911dc0faa12cac4b2560c8b
#
_cell.length_a   1.000
_cell.length_b   1.000
_cell.length_c   1.000
_cell.angle_alpha   90.00
_cell.angle_beta   90.00
_cell.angle_gamma   90.00
#
_symmetry.space_group_name_H-M   'P 1'
#
loop_
_entity.id
_entity.type
_entity.pdbx_description
1 polymer ?
#
loop_
_entity_poly.entity_id
_entity_poly.type
_entity_poly.pdbx_seq_one_letter_code
_entity_poly.pdbx_strand_id
1 'polypeptide(L)'
;RDSSTSRGLGDVYKRQPLIDESLGEKIKHTILQAKYDGDSVGGSIECAVTGISPGIGNPFFDSVESTLANLMFSVPAVKGIEFGKGFEMTNMFGSECNDEYYYDGDKVKTTTNNNGGILGGITNGMPILFKVAIKPTASIIKEQSTIDIKTNENVKFRVEGRHDPCIVQRAVPVIEAVTAIGLLDLIKGR
;
A
#
# COMPACT_ATOMS: atom_id res chain seq x y z
N ARG A 1 34.88 -2.26 4.09
CA ARG A 1 33.62 -1.96 3.43
C ARG A 1 32.56 -2.96 3.92
N ASP A 2 31.64 -2.70 4.75
CA ASP A 2 30.88 -1.52 4.95
C ASP A 2 30.02 -1.60 6.18
N SER A 3 30.25 -0.73 7.06
CA SER A 3 29.46 -0.54 8.28
C SER A 3 28.26 0.37 8.08
N SER A 4 27.94 0.75 6.84
CA SER A 4 26.85 1.69 6.54
C SER A 4 25.45 1.10 6.66
N THR A 5 25.34 -0.22 6.65
CA THR A 5 24.05 -0.92 6.68
C THR A 5 23.46 -1.12 8.08
N SER A 6 24.24 -0.93 9.15
CA SER A 6 23.74 -1.07 10.53
C SER A 6 22.99 0.17 11.04
N ARG A 7 23.15 1.33 10.39
CA ARG A 7 22.44 2.56 10.76
C ARG A 7 20.94 2.52 10.38
N GLY A 8 20.58 1.68 9.42
CA GLY A 8 19.26 1.74 8.81
C GLY A 8 18.09 1.33 9.69
N LEU A 9 18.26 0.30 10.53
CA LEU A 9 17.11 -0.22 11.29
C LEU A 9 16.66 0.70 12.43
N GLY A 10 17.59 1.32 13.15
CA GLY A 10 17.25 2.24 14.23
C GLY A 10 16.63 3.55 13.74
N ASP A 11 17.10 4.06 12.59
CA ASP A 11 16.60 5.31 12.03
C ASP A 11 15.32 5.14 11.21
N VAL A 12 15.14 3.99 10.56
CA VAL A 12 13.90 3.64 9.86
C VAL A 12 12.74 3.56 10.85
N TYR A 13 12.94 2.97 12.02
CA TYR A 13 11.90 2.93 13.07
C TYR A 13 11.61 4.28 13.73
N LYS A 14 12.54 5.23 13.68
CA LYS A 14 12.35 6.59 14.23
C LYS A 14 11.63 7.54 13.29
N ARG A 15 11.53 7.22 12.00
CA ARG A 15 10.94 8.07 10.95
C ARG A 15 9.78 7.40 10.24
N GLN A 16 9.00 6.59 10.93
CA GLN A 16 7.82 5.97 10.32
C GLN A 16 6.78 7.05 10.00
N PRO A 17 6.32 7.15 8.76
CA PRO A 17 5.13 7.92 8.45
C PRO A 17 3.93 7.14 8.99
N LEU A 18 3.48 7.49 10.18
CA LEU A 18 2.30 6.92 10.83
C LEU A 18 1.20 7.95 10.79
N ILE A 19 0.01 7.54 10.39
CA ILE A 19 -1.19 8.38 10.46
C ILE A 19 -1.59 8.56 11.93
N ASP A 20 -1.41 7.51 12.73
CA ASP A 20 -1.64 7.52 14.18
C ASP A 20 -0.34 7.20 14.92
N GLU A 21 0.28 8.23 15.50
CA GLU A 21 1.53 8.10 16.25
C GLU A 21 1.38 7.20 17.49
N SER A 22 0.17 7.07 18.04
CA SER A 22 -0.09 6.21 19.21
C SER A 22 0.14 4.73 18.91
N LEU A 23 0.02 4.31 17.65
CA LEU A 23 0.27 2.95 17.20
C LEU A 23 1.77 2.64 17.01
N GLY A 24 2.63 3.64 17.01
CA GLY A 24 4.06 3.51 16.70
C GLY A 24 4.77 2.48 17.56
N GLU A 25 4.57 2.52 18.87
CA GLU A 25 5.20 1.57 19.81
C GLU A 25 4.64 0.14 19.62
N LYS A 26 3.35 0.00 19.34
CA LYS A 26 2.74 -1.31 19.05
C LYS A 26 3.29 -1.93 17.77
N ILE A 27 3.40 -1.14 16.71
CA ILE A 27 3.98 -1.57 15.43
C ILE A 27 5.43 -1.99 15.62
N LYS A 28 6.23 -1.15 16.29
CA LYS A 28 7.63 -1.42 16.61
C LYS A 28 7.78 -2.72 17.42
N HIS A 29 6.96 -2.89 18.46
CA HIS A 29 6.96 -4.11 19.27
C HIS A 29 6.66 -5.35 18.42
N THR A 30 5.63 -5.29 17.57
CA THR A 30 5.26 -6.40 16.67
C THR A 30 6.41 -6.77 15.72
N ILE A 31 7.08 -5.78 15.13
CA ILE A 31 8.21 -6.02 14.23
C ILE A 31 9.41 -6.62 14.98
N LEU A 32 9.71 -6.10 16.18
CA LEU A 32 10.80 -6.63 17.00
C LEU A 32 10.53 -8.05 17.48
N GLN A 33 9.27 -8.36 17.82
CA GLN A 33 8.87 -9.71 18.18
C GLN A 33 9.04 -10.68 17.01
N ALA A 34 8.55 -10.30 15.82
CA ALA A 34 8.76 -11.10 14.61
C ALA A 34 10.24 -11.36 14.33
N LYS A 35 11.08 -10.32 14.49
CA LYS A 35 12.53 -10.45 14.33
C LYS A 35 13.13 -11.44 15.34
N TYR A 36 12.72 -11.34 16.61
CA TYR A 36 13.17 -12.24 17.67
C TYR A 36 12.80 -13.69 17.38
N ASP A 37 11.57 -13.91 16.88
CA ASP A 37 11.04 -15.23 16.54
C ASP A 37 11.61 -15.79 15.23
N GLY A 38 12.48 -15.06 14.53
CA GLY A 38 13.02 -15.43 13.22
C GLY A 38 11.97 -15.46 12.11
N ASP A 39 10.93 -14.63 12.25
CA ASP A 39 9.78 -14.51 11.37
C ASP A 39 9.70 -13.11 10.72
N SER A 40 8.64 -12.85 9.98
CA SER A 40 8.36 -11.55 9.37
C SER A 40 6.88 -11.18 9.46
N VAL A 41 6.62 -9.89 9.36
CA VAL A 41 5.25 -9.32 9.30
C VAL A 41 5.08 -8.46 8.05
N GLY A 42 3.88 -8.49 7.51
CA GLY A 42 3.42 -7.57 6.48
C GLY A 42 2.75 -6.33 7.07
N GLY A 43 1.98 -5.66 6.26
CA GLY A 43 1.18 -4.51 6.68
C GLY A 43 0.50 -3.83 5.51
N SER A 44 -0.11 -2.70 5.76
CA SER A 44 -0.74 -1.86 4.75
C SER A 44 -0.10 -0.48 4.71
N ILE A 45 -0.12 0.12 3.52
CA ILE A 45 0.29 1.51 3.27
C ILE A 45 -0.94 2.25 2.77
N GLU A 46 -1.33 3.29 3.46
CA GLU A 46 -2.35 4.23 2.98
C GLU A 46 -1.66 5.35 2.21
N CYS A 47 -2.23 5.71 1.07
CA CYS A 47 -1.76 6.79 0.23
C CYS A 47 -2.89 7.78 -0.03
N ALA A 48 -2.60 9.06 0.17
CA ALA A 48 -3.50 10.16 -0.12
C ALA A 48 -2.86 11.09 -1.15
N VAL A 49 -3.56 11.38 -2.23
CA VAL A 49 -3.13 12.36 -3.25
C VAL A 49 -4.10 13.52 -3.27
N THR A 50 -3.58 14.71 -3.07
CA THR A 50 -4.37 15.94 -3.05
C THR A 50 -4.02 16.86 -4.22
N GLY A 51 -4.92 17.78 -4.56
CA GLY A 51 -4.68 18.78 -5.59
C GLY A 51 -4.85 18.27 -7.03
N ILE A 52 -5.47 17.10 -7.21
CA ILE A 52 -5.80 16.57 -8.53
C ILE A 52 -7.11 17.19 -9.02
N SER A 53 -7.12 17.69 -10.24
CA SER A 53 -8.33 18.25 -10.87
C SER A 53 -9.36 17.13 -11.13
N PRO A 54 -10.66 17.46 -11.08
CA PRO A 54 -11.68 16.50 -11.49
C PRO A 54 -11.57 16.17 -12.99
N GLY A 55 -12.03 14.99 -13.37
CA GLY A 55 -12.14 14.58 -14.76
C GLY A 55 -10.87 13.93 -15.32
N ILE A 56 -9.91 13.49 -14.51
CA ILE A 56 -8.74 12.71 -14.95
C ILE A 56 -9.11 11.23 -14.90
N GLY A 57 -8.70 10.47 -15.91
CA GLY A 57 -9.02 9.06 -16.11
C GLY A 57 -9.78 8.84 -17.41
N ASN A 58 -9.69 7.64 -17.95
CA ASN A 58 -10.32 7.25 -19.20
C ASN A 58 -10.93 5.84 -19.07
N PRO A 59 -12.22 5.72 -18.62
CA PRO A 59 -12.87 4.41 -18.57
C PRO A 59 -13.14 3.91 -20.01
N PHE A 60 -13.13 2.57 -20.22
CA PHE A 60 -13.15 1.51 -19.20
C PHE A 60 -11.77 1.11 -18.69
N PHE A 61 -10.79 0.93 -19.59
CA PHE A 61 -9.55 0.20 -19.29
C PHE A 61 -8.51 1.08 -18.61
N ASP A 62 -8.51 2.37 -18.92
CA ASP A 62 -7.54 3.34 -18.40
C ASP A 62 -8.16 4.22 -17.30
N SER A 63 -9.05 3.64 -16.49
CA SER A 63 -9.55 4.30 -15.28
C SER A 63 -8.40 4.57 -14.31
N VAL A 64 -8.59 5.54 -13.43
CA VAL A 64 -7.58 5.86 -12.40
C VAL A 64 -7.29 4.64 -11.55
N GLU A 65 -8.33 3.90 -11.13
CA GLU A 65 -8.16 2.68 -10.34
C GLU A 65 -7.40 1.61 -11.12
N SER A 66 -7.76 1.37 -12.40
CA SER A 66 -7.10 0.35 -13.21
C SER A 66 -5.62 0.67 -13.40
N THR A 67 -5.30 1.91 -13.71
CA THR A 67 -3.92 2.38 -13.92
C THR A 67 -3.10 2.26 -12.64
N LEU A 68 -3.61 2.78 -11.53
CA LEU A 68 -2.90 2.70 -10.25
C LEU A 68 -2.77 1.25 -9.77
N ALA A 69 -3.82 0.42 -9.89
CA ALA A 69 -3.76 -0.98 -9.50
C ALA A 69 -2.73 -1.75 -10.32
N ASN A 70 -2.69 -1.58 -11.64
CA ASN A 70 -1.69 -2.20 -12.50
C ASN A 70 -0.26 -1.87 -12.04
N LEU A 71 0.01 -0.58 -11.79
CA LEU A 71 1.31 -0.13 -11.34
C LEU A 71 1.65 -0.65 -9.93
N MET A 72 0.69 -0.65 -9.00
CA MET A 72 0.92 -1.16 -7.63
C MET A 72 1.25 -2.65 -7.64
N PHE A 73 0.57 -3.46 -8.46
CA PHE A 73 0.90 -4.89 -8.57
C PHE A 73 2.24 -5.16 -9.27
N SER A 74 2.84 -4.18 -9.95
CA SER A 74 4.22 -4.30 -10.44
C SER A 74 5.26 -4.19 -9.32
N VAL A 75 4.89 -3.61 -8.17
CA VAL A 75 5.78 -3.51 -7.01
C VAL A 75 5.85 -4.86 -6.29
N PRO A 76 7.06 -5.42 -6.08
CA PRO A 76 7.20 -6.69 -5.38
C PRO A 76 6.56 -6.65 -3.99
N ALA A 77 5.96 -7.78 -3.60
CA ALA A 77 5.26 -8.00 -2.33
C ALA A 77 3.89 -7.32 -2.20
N VAL A 78 3.45 -6.50 -3.12
CA VAL A 78 2.06 -6.04 -3.16
C VAL A 78 1.14 -7.22 -3.45
N LYS A 79 0.05 -7.35 -2.67
CA LYS A 79 -0.93 -8.43 -2.78
C LYS A 79 -2.38 -7.97 -2.77
N GLY A 80 -2.61 -6.68 -2.60
CA GLY A 80 -3.95 -6.10 -2.63
C GLY A 80 -3.89 -4.59 -2.74
N ILE A 81 -4.94 -4.03 -3.29
CA ILE A 81 -5.21 -2.60 -3.31
C ILE A 81 -6.71 -2.40 -3.12
N GLU A 82 -7.08 -1.38 -2.38
CA GLU A 82 -8.46 -0.92 -2.25
C GLU A 82 -8.51 0.61 -2.31
N PHE A 83 -9.57 1.15 -2.89
CA PHE A 83 -9.80 2.60 -3.03
C PHE A 83 -10.90 3.04 -2.08
N GLY A 84 -10.71 4.21 -1.43
CA GLY A 84 -11.64 4.72 -0.44
C GLY A 84 -11.86 3.71 0.69
N LYS A 85 -13.12 3.38 0.96
CA LYS A 85 -13.48 2.37 1.95
C LYS A 85 -13.30 0.93 1.47
N GLY A 86 -13.06 0.72 0.16
CA GLY A 86 -12.75 -0.59 -0.40
C GLY A 86 -13.72 -1.69 0.05
N PHE A 87 -13.23 -2.75 0.65
CA PHE A 87 -14.06 -3.87 1.10
C PHE A 87 -15.09 -3.52 2.19
N GLU A 88 -14.89 -2.44 2.95
CA GLU A 88 -15.86 -1.99 3.96
C GLU A 88 -17.21 -1.65 3.32
N MET A 89 -17.21 -1.19 2.06
CA MET A 89 -18.43 -0.85 1.32
C MET A 89 -19.39 -2.02 1.14
N THR A 90 -18.89 -3.26 1.18
CA THR A 90 -19.73 -4.47 1.08
C THR A 90 -20.72 -4.62 2.25
N ASN A 91 -20.47 -3.91 3.35
CA ASN A 91 -21.30 -3.90 4.55
C ASN A 91 -22.16 -2.64 4.65
N MET A 92 -22.17 -1.77 3.64
CA MET A 92 -22.87 -0.49 3.63
C MET A 92 -24.08 -0.53 2.68
N PHE A 93 -25.13 0.18 3.04
CA PHE A 93 -26.19 0.49 2.10
C PHE A 93 -25.75 1.57 1.10
N GLY A 94 -26.37 1.62 -0.08
CA GLY A 94 -26.04 2.63 -1.10
C GLY A 94 -26.17 4.07 -0.59
N SER A 95 -27.18 4.35 0.24
CA SER A 95 -27.37 5.65 0.88
C SER A 95 -26.26 6.05 1.86
N GLU A 96 -25.57 5.09 2.45
CA GLU A 96 -24.45 5.31 3.35
C GLU A 96 -23.10 5.42 2.61
N CYS A 97 -23.03 4.72 1.47
CA CYS A 97 -21.84 4.62 0.65
C CYS A 97 -21.67 5.81 -0.30
N ASN A 98 -22.78 6.40 -0.76
CA ASN A 98 -22.76 7.51 -1.71
C ASN A 98 -22.06 8.74 -1.12
N ASP A 99 -21.18 9.35 -1.93
CA ASP A 99 -20.52 10.61 -1.63
C ASP A 99 -21.38 11.75 -2.17
N GLU A 100 -22.26 12.32 -1.33
CA GLU A 100 -23.18 13.39 -1.73
C GLU A 100 -22.44 14.68 -2.07
N TYR A 101 -22.78 15.28 -3.21
CA TYR A 101 -22.16 16.51 -3.69
C TYR A 101 -22.75 17.76 -3.06
N TYR A 102 -21.91 18.76 -2.82
CA TYR A 102 -22.32 20.10 -2.42
C TYR A 102 -21.37 21.17 -3.00
N TYR A 103 -21.83 22.41 -2.99
CA TYR A 103 -21.01 23.56 -3.35
C TYR A 103 -20.35 24.16 -2.11
N ASP A 104 -19.01 24.32 -2.15
CA ASP A 104 -18.21 25.06 -1.20
C ASP A 104 -17.67 26.31 -1.93
N GLY A 105 -18.42 27.39 -1.90
CA GLY A 105 -18.21 28.53 -2.79
C GLY A 105 -18.40 28.11 -4.25
N ASP A 106 -17.39 28.33 -5.07
CA ASP A 106 -17.39 27.94 -6.50
C ASP A 106 -16.86 26.53 -6.74
N LYS A 107 -16.54 25.78 -5.68
CA LYS A 107 -15.97 24.43 -5.79
C LYS A 107 -17.00 23.38 -5.48
N VAL A 108 -17.04 22.35 -6.31
CA VAL A 108 -17.82 21.14 -6.04
C VAL A 108 -16.98 20.23 -5.14
N LYS A 109 -17.58 19.77 -4.05
CA LYS A 109 -17.02 18.81 -3.11
C LYS A 109 -18.02 17.72 -2.78
N THR A 110 -17.58 16.71 -2.07
CA THR A 110 -18.45 15.68 -1.49
C THR A 110 -18.42 15.72 0.03
N THR A 111 -19.53 15.35 0.68
CA THR A 111 -19.67 15.30 2.15
C THR A 111 -18.81 14.22 2.78
N THR A 112 -18.61 13.13 2.05
CA THR A 112 -17.76 12.00 2.39
C THR A 112 -16.80 11.70 1.24
N ASN A 113 -15.87 10.79 1.42
CA ASN A 113 -14.95 10.35 0.38
C ASN A 113 -14.83 8.81 0.41
N ASN A 114 -15.98 8.14 0.47
CA ASN A 114 -16.06 6.67 0.55
C ASN A 114 -15.48 6.00 -0.70
N ASN A 115 -15.63 6.66 -1.86
CA ASN A 115 -15.11 6.17 -3.15
C ASN A 115 -13.63 6.55 -3.39
N GLY A 116 -12.98 7.22 -2.42
CA GLY A 116 -11.57 7.57 -2.53
C GLY A 116 -11.23 8.55 -3.64
N GLY A 117 -12.13 9.50 -3.95
CA GLY A 117 -11.89 10.57 -4.93
C GLY A 117 -12.06 10.15 -6.38
N ILE A 118 -12.57 8.94 -6.64
CA ILE A 118 -12.72 8.38 -7.98
C ILE A 118 -14.14 7.83 -8.14
N LEU A 119 -14.84 8.31 -9.16
CA LEU A 119 -16.19 7.84 -9.51
C LEU A 119 -16.27 7.53 -11.00
N GLY A 120 -16.74 6.34 -11.33
CA GLY A 120 -16.80 5.88 -12.72
C GLY A 120 -15.44 5.83 -13.42
N GLY A 121 -14.37 5.64 -12.67
CA GLY A 121 -13.00 5.60 -13.21
C GLY A 121 -12.33 6.97 -13.39
N ILE A 122 -12.98 8.05 -12.94
CA ILE A 122 -12.58 9.43 -13.18
C ILE A 122 -12.46 10.16 -11.84
N THR A 123 -11.43 11.00 -11.68
CA THR A 123 -11.27 11.83 -10.49
C THR A 123 -12.44 12.84 -10.34
N ASN A 124 -12.90 13.04 -9.11
CA ASN A 124 -13.97 13.97 -8.79
C ASN A 124 -13.49 15.27 -8.10
N GLY A 125 -12.16 15.46 -7.94
CA GLY A 125 -11.56 16.61 -7.28
C GLY A 125 -11.36 16.46 -5.78
N MET A 126 -11.90 15.41 -5.17
CA MET A 126 -11.58 15.02 -3.79
C MET A 126 -10.21 14.34 -3.72
N PRO A 127 -9.59 14.22 -2.54
CA PRO A 127 -8.36 13.46 -2.40
C PRO A 127 -8.52 12.02 -2.94
N ILE A 128 -7.56 11.57 -3.75
CA ILE A 128 -7.49 10.16 -4.11
C ILE A 128 -6.95 9.41 -2.88
N LEU A 129 -7.74 8.46 -2.37
CA LEU A 129 -7.40 7.65 -1.22
C LEU A 129 -7.38 6.18 -1.62
N PHE A 130 -6.29 5.51 -1.33
CA PHE A 130 -6.20 4.06 -1.52
C PHE A 130 -5.27 3.43 -0.49
N LYS A 131 -5.41 2.12 -0.31
CA LYS A 131 -4.62 1.31 0.60
C LYS A 131 -4.01 0.13 -0.14
N VAL A 132 -2.74 -0.15 0.13
CA VAL A 132 -1.98 -1.25 -0.49
C VAL A 132 -1.56 -2.26 0.56
N ALA A 133 -1.83 -3.52 0.31
CA ALA A 133 -1.40 -4.62 1.17
C ALA A 133 -0.02 -5.14 0.74
N ILE A 134 0.90 -5.17 1.68
CA ILE A 134 2.25 -5.70 1.52
C ILE A 134 2.36 -7.02 2.28
N LYS A 135 2.67 -8.11 1.59
CA LYS A 135 2.87 -9.41 2.25
C LYS A 135 4.13 -9.44 3.12
N PRO A 136 4.18 -10.30 4.14
CA PRO A 136 5.41 -10.57 4.88
C PRO A 136 6.54 -11.06 3.95
N THR A 137 7.78 -10.79 4.33
CA THR A 137 8.96 -11.34 3.65
C THR A 137 8.95 -12.86 3.75
N ALA A 138 9.08 -13.53 2.61
CA ALA A 138 9.07 -15.00 2.59
C ALA A 138 10.36 -15.63 3.12
N SER A 139 11.47 -14.88 3.07
CA SER A 139 12.77 -15.31 3.58
C SER A 139 12.82 -15.14 5.10
N ILE A 140 12.49 -16.19 5.83
CA ILE A 140 12.49 -16.23 7.29
C ILE A 140 13.46 -17.30 7.81
N ILE A 141 13.92 -17.13 9.05
CA ILE A 141 14.85 -18.07 9.70
C ILE A 141 14.13 -19.35 10.18
N LYS A 142 12.82 -19.28 10.38
CA LYS A 142 12.02 -20.45 10.73
C LYS A 142 12.12 -21.52 9.66
N GLU A 143 12.19 -22.77 10.10
CA GLU A 143 12.17 -23.92 9.21
C GLU A 143 10.85 -23.98 8.44
N GLN A 144 10.96 -24.14 7.14
CA GLN A 144 9.83 -24.22 6.21
C GLN A 144 9.88 -25.53 5.41
N SER A 145 8.70 -26.05 5.08
CA SER A 145 8.60 -27.17 4.16
C SER A 145 8.69 -26.65 2.72
N THR A 146 9.48 -27.33 1.92
CA THR A 146 9.65 -27.03 0.48
C THR A 146 9.94 -28.30 -0.30
N ILE A 147 10.28 -28.18 -1.54
CA ILE A 147 10.65 -29.31 -2.41
C ILE A 147 12.06 -29.10 -2.98
N ASP A 148 12.77 -30.20 -3.18
CA ASP A 148 13.94 -30.22 -4.04
C ASP A 148 13.51 -30.63 -5.45
N ILE A 149 13.65 -29.71 -6.41
CA ILE A 149 13.22 -29.91 -7.79
C ILE A 149 14.10 -30.94 -8.51
N LYS A 150 15.35 -31.15 -8.07
CA LYS A 150 16.27 -32.09 -8.70
C LYS A 150 15.97 -33.53 -8.29
N THR A 151 15.68 -33.73 -7.00
CA THR A 151 15.39 -35.08 -6.45
C THR A 151 13.91 -35.43 -6.43
N ASN A 152 13.02 -34.44 -6.67
CA ASN A 152 11.57 -34.54 -6.52
C ASN A 152 11.14 -34.97 -5.11
N GLU A 153 11.83 -34.47 -4.08
CA GLU A 153 11.57 -34.83 -2.69
C GLU A 153 11.04 -33.63 -1.89
N ASN A 154 10.23 -33.94 -0.88
CA ASN A 154 9.84 -32.97 0.12
C ASN A 154 10.98 -32.78 1.14
N VAL A 155 11.42 -31.56 1.32
CA VAL A 155 12.54 -31.23 2.21
C VAL A 155 12.17 -30.15 3.20
N LYS A 156 12.95 -30.06 4.28
CA LYS A 156 12.93 -28.95 5.22
C LYS A 156 14.07 -28.01 4.90
N PHE A 157 13.76 -26.73 4.94
CA PHE A 157 14.72 -25.69 4.58
C PHE A 157 14.68 -24.53 5.56
N ARG A 158 15.84 -24.01 5.90
CA ARG A 158 16.03 -22.75 6.63
C ARG A 158 16.83 -21.80 5.76
N VAL A 159 16.35 -20.56 5.66
CA VAL A 159 17.13 -19.53 4.98
C VAL A 159 18.18 -19.00 5.94
N GLU A 160 19.45 -19.10 5.56
CA GLU A 160 20.55 -18.51 6.30
C GLU A 160 20.78 -17.06 5.86
N GLY A 161 21.14 -16.19 6.82
CA GLY A 161 21.47 -14.81 6.53
C GLY A 161 20.64 -13.79 7.29
N ARG A 162 20.85 -12.51 6.95
CA ARG A 162 20.14 -11.39 7.55
C ARG A 162 18.88 -11.08 6.74
N HIS A 163 17.72 -11.14 7.38
CA HIS A 163 16.44 -10.86 6.75
C HIS A 163 15.75 -9.67 7.41
N ASP A 164 15.00 -8.90 6.61
CA ASP A 164 14.17 -7.82 7.12
C ASP A 164 12.87 -8.40 7.70
N PRO A 165 12.59 -8.19 8.99
CA PRO A 165 11.36 -8.66 9.60
C PRO A 165 10.11 -7.93 9.10
N CYS A 166 10.27 -6.75 8.49
CA CYS A 166 9.19 -5.97 7.90
C CYS A 166 9.73 -5.06 6.80
N ILE A 167 9.17 -5.16 5.60
CA ILE A 167 9.56 -4.34 4.44
C ILE A 167 8.61 -3.17 4.18
N VAL A 168 7.52 -3.06 4.92
CA VAL A 168 6.44 -2.07 4.68
C VAL A 168 6.98 -0.65 4.67
N GLN A 169 7.80 -0.29 5.64
CA GLN A 169 8.37 1.07 5.76
C GLN A 169 9.25 1.45 4.57
N ARG A 170 9.98 0.48 4.03
CA ARG A 170 10.82 0.68 2.85
C ARG A 170 10.01 0.76 1.57
N ALA A 171 8.80 0.21 1.56
CA ALA A 171 7.90 0.28 0.44
C ALA A 171 7.18 1.64 0.32
N VAL A 172 7.05 2.40 1.42
CA VAL A 172 6.35 3.71 1.40
C VAL A 172 6.83 4.63 0.27
N PRO A 173 8.12 5.00 0.16
CA PRO A 173 8.59 5.88 -0.91
C PRO A 173 8.43 5.26 -2.31
N VAL A 174 8.40 3.94 -2.41
CA VAL A 174 8.16 3.24 -3.70
C VAL A 174 6.70 3.42 -4.11
N ILE A 175 5.75 3.23 -3.20
CA ILE A 175 4.33 3.44 -3.44
C ILE A 175 4.05 4.90 -3.82
N GLU A 176 4.65 5.87 -3.12
CA GLU A 176 4.55 7.29 -3.46
C GLU A 176 5.06 7.58 -4.87
N ALA A 177 6.25 7.09 -5.22
CA ALA A 177 6.85 7.31 -6.52
C ALA A 177 6.02 6.68 -7.66
N VAL A 178 5.55 5.46 -7.48
CA VAL A 178 4.73 4.74 -8.46
C VAL A 178 3.37 5.43 -8.63
N THR A 179 2.78 5.94 -7.55
CA THR A 179 1.56 6.75 -7.61
C THR A 179 1.75 8.00 -8.44
N ALA A 180 2.84 8.74 -8.19
CA ALA A 180 3.16 9.95 -8.92
C ALA A 180 3.37 9.69 -10.42
N ILE A 181 4.04 8.59 -10.78
CA ILE A 181 4.25 8.17 -12.17
C ILE A 181 2.90 7.88 -12.85
N GLY A 182 2.04 7.09 -12.23
CA GLY A 182 0.74 6.74 -12.81
C GLY A 182 -0.18 7.93 -13.01
N LEU A 183 -0.24 8.83 -12.03
CA LEU A 183 -1.04 10.04 -12.15
C LEU A 183 -0.47 11.01 -13.18
N LEU A 184 0.85 11.14 -13.26
CA LEU A 184 1.49 11.98 -14.26
C LEU A 184 1.19 11.48 -15.68
N ASP A 185 1.21 10.17 -15.90
CA ASP A 185 0.88 9.54 -17.18
C ASP A 185 -0.57 9.83 -17.56
N LEU A 186 -1.51 9.62 -16.64
CA LEU A 186 -2.93 9.94 -16.84
C LEU A 186 -3.19 11.42 -17.13
N ILE A 187 -2.45 12.33 -16.50
CA ILE A 187 -2.58 13.78 -16.73
C ILE A 187 -2.01 14.17 -18.10
N LYS A 188 -0.93 13.55 -18.54
CA LYS A 188 -0.24 13.87 -19.79
C LYS A 188 -0.77 13.13 -21.00
N GLY A 189 -1.43 12.03 -20.83
CA GLY A 189 -2.04 11.21 -21.88
C GLY A 189 -3.31 11.81 -22.49
N ARG A 190 -3.62 13.03 -22.13
CA ARG A 190 -4.74 13.82 -22.67
C ARG A 190 -4.34 14.71 -23.80
#